data_f2cfd8bf8d81f639be1023df3eb7b7b1
#
_entry.id   f2cfd8bf8d81f639be1023df3eb7b7b1
#
_cell.length_a   1.000
_cell.length_b   1.000
_cell.length_c   1.000
_cell.angle_alpha   90.00
_cell.angle_beta   90.00
_cell.angle_gamma   90.00
#
_symmetry.space_group_name_H-M   'P 1'
#
loop_
_entity.id
_entity.type
_entity.pdbx_description
1 polymer ?
#
loop_
_entity_poly.entity_id
_entity_poly.type
_entity_poly.pdbx_seq_one_letter_code
_entity_poly.pdbx_strand_id
1 'polypeptide(L)'
;DAVRWHFIGHLQSNKVKYIAGFVHMIHTVDSLKLLQEINKQAAKHQRIIPCLLQLHIAREETKYGLSFEEAAEIINDPKVVGLKNVRIIGLMGMATNTENEIAVQHEFVSLKHFFDRMREQHPELTVLSMGMSGDYKLALSAGSTMVRIGSTIFGERTYPSAT
;
A
#
# COMPACT_ATOMS: atom_id res chain seq x y z
N ASP A 1 -16.40 8.40 17.55
CA ASP A 1 -16.14 7.51 16.42
C ASP A 1 -14.87 6.72 16.70
N ALA A 2 -14.88 5.40 16.44
CA ALA A 2 -13.72 4.55 16.65
C ALA A 2 -12.63 4.83 15.59
N VAL A 3 -11.36 4.87 16.01
CA VAL A 3 -10.22 5.01 15.10
C VAL A 3 -10.15 3.77 14.20
N ARG A 4 -9.96 3.99 12.89
CA ARG A 4 -9.69 2.94 11.92
C ARG A 4 -8.17 2.81 11.75
N TRP A 5 -7.61 1.72 12.25
CA TRP A 5 -6.16 1.50 12.20
C TRP A 5 -5.72 1.00 10.83
N HIS A 6 -4.86 1.76 10.15
CA HIS A 6 -4.22 1.37 8.90
C HIS A 6 -2.75 1.01 9.14
N PHE A 7 -2.33 -0.12 8.62
CA PHE A 7 -0.92 -0.52 8.67
C PHE A 7 -0.20 -0.05 7.40
N ILE A 8 0.82 0.80 7.56
CA ILE A 8 1.53 1.45 6.45
C ILE A 8 3.05 1.21 6.45
N GLY A 9 3.58 0.50 7.46
CA GLY A 9 4.98 0.10 7.52
C GLY A 9 5.27 -1.22 6.80
N HIS A 10 6.54 -1.59 6.67
CA HIS A 10 6.90 -2.92 6.16
C HIS A 10 6.37 -4.01 7.12
N LEU A 11 5.59 -4.95 6.58
CA LEU A 11 4.94 -6.01 7.35
C LEU A 11 5.64 -7.35 7.13
N GLN A 12 6.29 -7.85 8.15
CA GLN A 12 6.82 -9.21 8.16
C GLN A 12 5.69 -10.22 8.39
N SER A 13 5.73 -11.35 7.67
CA SER A 13 4.68 -12.39 7.76
C SER A 13 4.45 -12.91 9.18
N ASN A 14 5.51 -13.06 9.99
CA ASN A 14 5.41 -13.50 11.39
C ASN A 14 4.75 -12.47 12.33
N LYS A 15 4.59 -11.22 11.88
CA LYS A 15 3.95 -10.12 12.64
C LYS A 15 2.47 -9.95 12.32
N VAL A 16 1.99 -10.52 11.22
CA VAL A 16 0.57 -10.42 10.79
C VAL A 16 -0.40 -10.83 11.91
N LYS A 17 -0.09 -11.89 12.65
CA LYS A 17 -0.91 -12.41 13.75
C LYS A 17 -1.21 -11.38 14.85
N TYR A 18 -0.34 -10.37 15.02
CA TYR A 18 -0.51 -9.36 16.07
C TYR A 18 -1.47 -8.23 15.67
N ILE A 19 -1.73 -8.05 14.37
CA ILE A 19 -2.57 -6.96 13.87
C ILE A 19 -3.87 -7.45 13.25
N ALA A 20 -3.94 -8.71 12.82
CA ALA A 20 -5.09 -9.25 12.09
C ALA A 20 -6.44 -9.13 12.85
N GLY A 21 -6.38 -9.12 14.19
CA GLY A 21 -7.59 -8.99 15.02
C GLY A 21 -8.25 -7.61 14.99
N PHE A 22 -7.52 -6.55 14.67
CA PHE A 22 -8.04 -5.18 14.80
C PHE A 22 -7.75 -4.25 13.61
N VAL A 23 -6.74 -4.55 12.78
CA VAL A 23 -6.37 -3.67 11.66
C VAL A 23 -7.55 -3.47 10.71
N HIS A 24 -7.77 -2.21 10.28
CA HIS A 24 -8.83 -1.89 9.33
C HIS A 24 -8.37 -2.13 7.89
N MET A 25 -7.13 -1.77 7.55
CA MET A 25 -6.55 -1.91 6.21
C MET A 25 -5.04 -2.09 6.29
N ILE A 26 -4.49 -2.91 5.39
CA ILE A 26 -3.04 -3.09 5.23
C ILE A 26 -2.63 -2.54 3.87
N HIS A 27 -1.73 -1.53 3.85
CA HIS A 27 -1.28 -0.87 2.62
C HIS A 27 -0.04 -1.51 1.98
N THR A 28 0.65 -2.40 2.69
CA THR A 28 2.02 -2.80 2.38
C THR A 28 2.15 -4.26 2.00
N VAL A 29 1.19 -4.77 1.23
CA VAL A 29 1.27 -6.14 0.71
C VAL A 29 2.19 -6.15 -0.51
N ASP A 30 3.38 -6.72 -0.35
CA ASP A 30 4.45 -6.74 -1.34
C ASP A 30 4.81 -8.16 -1.83
N SER A 31 4.00 -9.15 -1.51
CA SER A 31 4.15 -10.52 -2.01
C SER A 31 2.87 -11.34 -1.86
N LEU A 32 2.73 -12.33 -2.72
CA LEU A 32 1.64 -13.31 -2.61
C LEU A 32 1.70 -14.08 -1.28
N LYS A 33 2.91 -14.41 -0.82
CA LYS A 33 3.11 -15.10 0.47
C LYS A 33 2.56 -14.29 1.63
N LEU A 34 2.81 -12.98 1.65
CA LEU A 34 2.28 -12.09 2.70
C LEU A 34 0.75 -12.01 2.62
N LEU A 35 0.17 -11.88 1.42
CA LEU A 35 -1.28 -11.85 1.23
C LEU A 35 -1.95 -13.13 1.75
N GLN A 36 -1.35 -14.30 1.46
CA GLN A 36 -1.84 -15.58 1.95
C GLN A 36 -1.77 -15.70 3.47
N GLU A 37 -0.69 -15.19 4.10
CA GLU A 37 -0.57 -15.17 5.56
C GLU A 37 -1.61 -14.23 6.20
N ILE A 38 -1.86 -13.06 5.59
CA ILE A 38 -2.93 -12.15 6.04
C ILE A 38 -4.28 -12.87 5.96
N ASN A 39 -4.59 -13.54 4.87
CA ASN A 39 -5.82 -14.31 4.71
C ASN A 39 -5.96 -15.37 5.81
N LYS A 40 -4.91 -16.13 6.07
CA LYS A 40 -4.88 -17.18 7.11
C LYS A 40 -5.12 -16.62 8.51
N GLN A 41 -4.47 -15.50 8.86
CA GLN A 41 -4.64 -14.89 10.18
C GLN A 41 -6.00 -14.19 10.32
N ALA A 42 -6.48 -13.52 9.27
CA ALA A 42 -7.81 -12.92 9.23
C ALA A 42 -8.93 -13.94 9.44
N ALA A 43 -8.78 -15.15 8.86
CA ALA A 43 -9.72 -16.25 9.04
C ALA A 43 -9.89 -16.66 10.51
N LYS A 44 -8.80 -16.66 11.29
CA LYS A 44 -8.86 -16.97 12.73
C LYS A 44 -9.69 -15.99 13.54
N HIS A 45 -9.81 -14.76 13.04
CA HIS A 45 -10.61 -13.69 13.65
C HIS A 45 -11.97 -13.50 12.96
N GLN A 46 -12.34 -14.37 12.01
CA GLN A 46 -13.58 -14.28 11.23
C GLN A 46 -13.74 -12.90 10.54
N ARG A 47 -12.63 -12.35 10.02
CA ARG A 47 -12.58 -11.05 9.39
C ARG A 47 -12.24 -11.16 7.91
N ILE A 48 -12.63 -10.12 7.17
CA ILE A 48 -12.13 -9.84 5.82
C ILE A 48 -11.32 -8.55 5.93
N ILE A 49 -10.02 -8.62 5.65
CA ILE A 49 -9.13 -7.46 5.77
C ILE A 49 -8.91 -6.86 4.37
N PRO A 50 -9.28 -5.59 4.14
CA PRO A 50 -8.91 -4.86 2.94
C PRO A 50 -7.40 -4.68 2.86
N CYS A 51 -6.84 -4.97 1.68
CA CYS A 51 -5.41 -4.88 1.41
C CYS A 51 -5.14 -4.03 0.16
N LEU A 52 -4.05 -3.30 0.18
CA LEU A 52 -3.48 -2.67 -1.01
C LEU A 52 -2.20 -3.41 -1.38
N LEU A 53 -1.97 -3.64 -2.66
CA LEU A 53 -0.68 -4.10 -3.14
C LEU A 53 0.29 -2.93 -3.18
N GLN A 54 1.44 -3.08 -2.56
CA GLN A 54 2.51 -2.10 -2.62
C GLN A 54 3.37 -2.33 -3.85
N LEU A 55 3.45 -1.33 -4.72
CA LEU A 55 4.30 -1.32 -5.90
C LEU A 55 5.57 -0.51 -5.66
N HIS A 56 6.67 -0.99 -6.21
CA HIS A 56 7.93 -0.28 -6.25
C HIS A 56 7.92 0.69 -7.43
N ILE A 57 7.78 1.99 -7.14
CA ILE A 57 7.77 3.06 -8.14
C ILE A 57 8.97 4.01 -8.01
N ALA A 58 9.67 3.95 -6.88
CA ALA A 58 10.84 4.77 -6.59
C ALA A 58 12.10 4.25 -7.30
N ARG A 59 13.11 5.12 -7.41
CA ARG A 59 14.41 4.75 -7.97
C ARG A 59 15.31 4.02 -6.98
N GLU A 60 15.05 4.20 -5.68
CA GLU A 60 15.84 3.53 -4.63
C GLU A 60 15.51 2.03 -4.60
N GLU A 61 16.49 1.18 -4.90
CA GLU A 61 16.37 -0.28 -4.87
C GLU A 61 16.06 -0.84 -3.47
N THR A 62 16.35 -0.06 -2.44
CA THR A 62 16.10 -0.43 -1.03
C THR A 62 14.64 -0.35 -0.61
N LYS A 63 13.76 0.23 -1.44
CA LYS A 63 12.33 0.29 -1.14
C LYS A 63 11.64 -1.01 -1.51
N TYR A 64 10.73 -1.45 -0.64
CA TYR A 64 9.89 -2.62 -0.86
C TYR A 64 8.83 -2.35 -1.93
N GLY A 65 8.36 -3.39 -2.54
CA GLY A 65 7.23 -3.34 -3.47
C GLY A 65 7.35 -4.34 -4.61
N LEU A 66 6.22 -4.64 -5.20
CA LEU A 66 6.07 -5.47 -6.40
C LEU A 66 6.40 -4.65 -7.65
N SER A 67 6.87 -5.31 -8.71
CA SER A 67 6.83 -4.70 -10.04
C SER A 67 5.39 -4.57 -10.53
N PHE A 68 5.17 -3.82 -11.59
CA PHE A 68 3.84 -3.72 -12.22
C PHE A 68 3.35 -5.08 -12.75
N GLU A 69 4.26 -5.89 -13.28
CA GLU A 69 4.00 -7.23 -13.80
C GLU A 69 3.59 -8.18 -12.67
N GLU A 70 4.36 -8.24 -11.58
CA GLU A 70 4.06 -9.07 -10.40
C GLU A 70 2.72 -8.69 -9.77
N ALA A 71 2.41 -7.39 -9.69
CA ALA A 71 1.13 -6.92 -9.18
C ALA A 71 -0.03 -7.35 -10.08
N ALA A 72 0.13 -7.25 -11.40
CA ALA A 72 -0.87 -7.71 -12.36
C ALA A 72 -1.09 -9.23 -12.28
N GLU A 73 -0.01 -10.01 -12.12
CA GLU A 73 -0.11 -11.46 -11.92
C GLU A 73 -0.91 -11.81 -10.66
N ILE A 74 -0.63 -11.14 -9.54
CA ILE A 74 -1.35 -11.38 -8.28
C ILE A 74 -2.84 -11.01 -8.41
N ILE A 75 -3.16 -9.88 -9.02
CA ILE A 75 -4.56 -9.43 -9.17
C ILE A 75 -5.36 -10.41 -10.04
N ASN A 76 -4.74 -10.96 -11.08
CA ASN A 76 -5.39 -11.88 -12.02
C ASN A 76 -5.31 -13.36 -11.61
N ASP A 77 -4.60 -13.70 -10.52
CA ASP A 77 -4.47 -15.10 -10.09
C ASP A 77 -5.82 -15.64 -9.54
N PRO A 78 -6.42 -16.68 -10.16
CA PRO A 78 -7.65 -17.28 -9.65
C PRO A 78 -7.57 -17.77 -8.20
N LYS A 79 -6.37 -18.13 -7.72
CA LYS A 79 -6.16 -18.52 -6.32
C LYS A 79 -6.29 -17.31 -5.37
N VAL A 80 -5.92 -16.13 -5.83
CA VAL A 80 -6.07 -14.88 -5.05
C VAL A 80 -7.53 -14.45 -5.02
N VAL A 81 -8.22 -14.53 -6.16
CA VAL A 81 -9.67 -14.26 -6.23
C VAL A 81 -10.47 -15.19 -5.30
N GLY A 82 -10.00 -16.42 -5.09
CA GLY A 82 -10.59 -17.40 -4.18
C GLY A 82 -10.32 -17.18 -2.69
N LEU A 83 -9.48 -16.23 -2.29
CA LEU A 83 -9.19 -15.93 -0.88
C LEU A 83 -10.41 -15.24 -0.22
N LYS A 84 -10.90 -15.82 0.88
CA LYS A 84 -12.17 -15.40 1.50
C LYS A 84 -12.01 -14.33 2.60
N ASN A 85 -10.81 -14.19 3.16
CA ASN A 85 -10.55 -13.36 4.33
C ASN A 85 -9.64 -12.16 4.05
N VAL A 86 -9.32 -11.91 2.79
CA VAL A 86 -8.69 -10.70 2.29
C VAL A 86 -9.44 -10.17 1.09
N ARG A 87 -9.32 -8.87 0.84
CA ARG A 87 -9.83 -8.23 -0.37
C ARG A 87 -8.81 -7.23 -0.86
N ILE A 88 -8.27 -7.43 -2.05
CA ILE A 88 -7.45 -6.41 -2.71
C ILE A 88 -8.40 -5.32 -3.21
N ILE A 89 -8.28 -4.11 -2.66
CA ILE A 89 -9.14 -2.97 -2.99
C ILE A 89 -8.37 -1.81 -3.62
N GLY A 90 -7.08 -2.00 -3.89
CA GLY A 90 -6.29 -0.94 -4.51
C GLY A 90 -4.79 -1.18 -4.44
N LEU A 91 -4.08 -0.10 -4.74
CA LEU A 91 -2.64 -0.06 -4.84
C LEU A 91 -2.04 0.99 -3.91
N MET A 92 -0.78 0.80 -3.53
CA MET A 92 0.01 1.76 -2.78
C MET A 92 1.39 1.92 -3.43
N GLY A 93 1.91 3.14 -3.41
CA GLY A 93 3.28 3.42 -3.79
C GLY A 93 3.88 4.57 -2.98
N MET A 94 5.21 4.56 -2.87
CA MET A 94 6.00 5.64 -2.31
C MET A 94 6.99 6.11 -3.37
N ALA A 95 6.96 7.41 -3.69
CA ALA A 95 7.89 8.01 -4.64
C ALA A 95 9.31 8.10 -4.07
N THR A 96 10.26 8.35 -4.96
CA THR A 96 11.65 8.66 -4.62
C THR A 96 11.72 9.84 -3.66
N ASN A 97 12.55 9.74 -2.63
CA ASN A 97 12.83 10.84 -1.73
C ASN A 97 13.82 11.82 -2.38
N THR A 98 13.30 12.82 -3.07
CA THR A 98 14.07 13.81 -3.86
C THR A 98 13.34 15.13 -3.92
N GLU A 99 14.09 16.22 -4.13
CA GLU A 99 13.53 17.56 -4.44
C GLU A 99 13.12 17.70 -5.92
N ASN A 100 13.40 16.71 -6.76
CA ASN A 100 13.00 16.72 -8.17
C ASN A 100 11.51 16.37 -8.31
N GLU A 101 10.66 17.38 -8.23
CA GLU A 101 9.20 17.23 -8.33
C GLU A 101 8.74 16.58 -9.64
N ILE A 102 9.46 16.81 -10.75
CA ILE A 102 9.14 16.21 -12.06
C ILE A 102 9.30 14.69 -12.00
N ALA A 103 10.38 14.20 -11.38
CA ALA A 103 10.59 12.78 -11.20
C ALA A 103 9.50 12.15 -10.31
N VAL A 104 9.18 12.79 -9.19
CA VAL A 104 8.13 12.34 -8.27
C VAL A 104 6.77 12.31 -8.97
N GLN A 105 6.43 13.36 -9.72
CA GLN A 105 5.19 13.44 -10.49
C GLN A 105 5.09 12.30 -11.52
N HIS A 106 6.18 12.01 -12.24
CA HIS A 106 6.22 10.94 -13.22
C HIS A 106 5.98 9.57 -12.57
N GLU A 107 6.57 9.31 -11.40
CA GLU A 107 6.37 8.06 -10.66
C GLU A 107 4.90 7.89 -10.23
N PHE A 108 4.26 8.94 -9.71
CA PHE A 108 2.84 8.92 -9.34
C PHE A 108 1.91 8.75 -10.54
N VAL A 109 2.19 9.43 -11.65
CA VAL A 109 1.41 9.29 -12.89
C VAL A 109 1.52 7.87 -13.44
N SER A 110 2.70 7.26 -13.40
CA SER A 110 2.90 5.88 -13.85
C SER A 110 2.08 4.88 -13.01
N LEU A 111 2.06 5.05 -11.70
CA LEU A 111 1.24 4.23 -10.81
C LEU A 111 -0.27 4.44 -11.06
N LYS A 112 -0.68 5.69 -11.28
CA LYS A 112 -2.08 6.02 -11.60
C LYS A 112 -2.52 5.37 -12.91
N HIS A 113 -1.71 5.44 -13.97
CA HIS A 113 -2.03 4.79 -15.24
C HIS A 113 -2.16 3.27 -15.09
N PHE A 114 -1.28 2.65 -14.32
CA PHE A 114 -1.39 1.23 -14.04
C PHE A 114 -2.67 0.91 -13.25
N PHE A 115 -2.98 1.68 -12.22
CA PHE A 115 -4.21 1.54 -11.44
C PHE A 115 -5.47 1.65 -12.31
N ASP A 116 -5.55 2.65 -13.19
CA ASP A 116 -6.71 2.83 -14.06
C ASP A 116 -6.88 1.66 -15.03
N ARG A 117 -5.79 1.19 -15.64
CA ARG A 117 -5.81 0.02 -16.53
C ARG A 117 -6.27 -1.24 -15.81
N MET A 118 -5.79 -1.50 -14.60
CA MET A 118 -6.23 -2.65 -13.81
C MET A 118 -7.69 -2.54 -13.40
N ARG A 119 -8.14 -1.35 -13.07
CA ARG A 119 -9.52 -1.07 -12.67
C ARG A 119 -10.55 -1.30 -13.75
N GLU A 120 -10.19 -1.24 -15.03
CA GLU A 120 -11.09 -1.59 -16.15
C GLU A 120 -11.61 -3.03 -16.05
N GLN A 121 -10.79 -3.95 -15.56
CA GLN A 121 -11.13 -5.37 -15.38
C GLN A 121 -11.48 -5.72 -13.92
N HIS A 122 -11.04 -4.90 -12.97
CA HIS A 122 -11.16 -5.10 -11.53
C HIS A 122 -11.79 -3.85 -10.88
N PRO A 123 -13.10 -3.61 -11.06
CA PRO A 123 -13.79 -2.41 -10.56
C PRO A 123 -13.78 -2.28 -9.03
N GLU A 124 -13.47 -3.35 -8.31
CA GLU A 124 -13.24 -3.36 -6.87
C GLU A 124 -12.00 -2.58 -6.44
N LEU A 125 -11.06 -2.30 -7.35
CA LEU A 125 -9.90 -1.44 -7.09
C LEU A 125 -10.33 0.02 -7.02
N THR A 126 -10.57 0.51 -5.82
CA THR A 126 -11.09 1.87 -5.58
C THR A 126 -10.12 2.78 -4.84
N VAL A 127 -9.06 2.21 -4.24
CA VAL A 127 -8.10 2.95 -3.42
C VAL A 127 -6.75 3.03 -4.11
N LEU A 128 -6.26 4.25 -4.32
CA LEU A 128 -4.90 4.53 -4.73
C LEU A 128 -4.21 5.34 -3.63
N SER A 129 -3.39 4.64 -2.81
CA SER A 129 -2.68 5.21 -1.67
C SER A 129 -1.28 5.64 -2.10
N MET A 130 -1.10 6.92 -2.36
CA MET A 130 0.19 7.53 -2.67
C MET A 130 0.22 8.98 -2.18
N GLY A 131 1.41 9.47 -1.84
CA GLY A 131 1.62 10.78 -1.26
C GLY A 131 1.75 10.76 0.25
N MET A 132 2.81 11.42 0.73
CA MET A 132 3.16 11.62 2.13
C MET A 132 3.32 13.11 2.43
N SER A 133 3.72 13.48 3.65
CA SER A 133 3.82 14.88 4.08
C SER A 133 4.60 15.78 3.12
N GLY A 134 5.63 15.26 2.45
CA GLY A 134 6.48 16.04 1.55
C GLY A 134 5.98 16.16 0.11
N ASP A 135 5.12 15.24 -0.35
CA ASP A 135 4.77 15.12 -1.78
C ASP A 135 3.26 14.89 -2.06
N TYR A 136 2.41 14.96 -1.02
CA TYR A 136 0.98 14.67 -1.15
C TYR A 136 0.26 15.56 -2.17
N LYS A 137 0.71 16.81 -2.38
CA LYS A 137 0.11 17.71 -3.38
C LYS A 137 0.31 17.18 -4.80
N LEU A 138 1.52 16.70 -5.11
CA LEU A 138 1.84 16.05 -6.38
C LEU A 138 1.03 14.76 -6.56
N ALA A 139 0.93 13.95 -5.49
CA ALA A 139 0.12 12.74 -5.52
C ALA A 139 -1.36 13.03 -5.80
N LEU A 140 -1.94 14.05 -5.16
CA LEU A 140 -3.33 14.45 -5.40
C LEU A 140 -3.53 14.93 -6.85
N SER A 141 -2.61 15.73 -7.38
CA SER A 141 -2.67 16.16 -8.79
C SER A 141 -2.56 15.01 -9.78
N ALA A 142 -1.86 13.92 -9.40
CA ALA A 142 -1.77 12.69 -10.17
C ALA A 142 -2.97 11.74 -9.99
N GLY A 143 -3.92 12.06 -9.10
CA GLY A 143 -5.14 11.27 -8.90
C GLY A 143 -5.11 10.30 -7.73
N SER A 144 -4.28 10.54 -6.71
CA SER A 144 -4.33 9.81 -5.43
C SER A 144 -5.72 9.91 -4.80
N THR A 145 -6.22 8.80 -4.25
CA THR A 145 -7.49 8.78 -3.50
C THR A 145 -7.26 8.71 -1.98
N MET A 146 -6.03 8.45 -1.55
CA MET A 146 -5.64 8.37 -0.15
C MET A 146 -4.19 8.82 0.04
N VAL A 147 -3.95 9.73 0.98
CA VAL A 147 -2.61 10.21 1.36
C VAL A 147 -2.27 9.78 2.78
N ARG A 148 -0.98 9.73 3.11
CA ARG A 148 -0.47 9.31 4.43
C ARG A 148 0.31 10.44 5.05
N ILE A 149 -0.34 11.24 5.88
CA ILE A 149 0.24 12.44 6.49
C ILE A 149 0.70 12.13 7.91
N GLY A 150 1.98 12.31 8.18
CA GLY A 150 2.60 12.08 9.49
C GLY A 150 3.28 13.32 10.02
N SER A 151 4.48 13.67 9.53
CA SER A 151 5.29 14.77 10.06
C SER A 151 4.60 16.14 10.01
N THR A 152 3.74 16.39 9.04
CA THR A 152 2.95 17.64 8.96
C THR A 152 1.99 17.79 10.14
N ILE A 153 1.47 16.69 10.71
CA ILE A 153 0.52 16.71 11.83
C ILE A 153 1.24 16.55 13.16
N PHE A 154 2.21 15.64 13.26
CA PHE A 154 2.84 15.24 14.52
C PHE A 154 4.25 15.83 14.73
N GLY A 155 4.78 16.59 13.76
CA GLY A 155 6.16 17.08 13.76
C GLY A 155 7.16 16.03 13.26
N GLU A 156 8.41 16.47 13.11
CA GLU A 156 9.50 15.59 12.69
C GLU A 156 9.89 14.61 13.81
N ARG A 157 10.36 13.42 13.41
CA ARG A 157 10.86 12.43 14.36
C ARG A 157 12.23 12.87 14.88
N THR A 158 12.32 13.14 16.17
CA THR A 158 13.61 13.29 16.86
C THR A 158 14.14 11.89 17.18
N TYR A 159 15.20 11.46 16.49
CA TYR A 159 15.93 10.27 16.89
C TYR A 159 16.89 10.66 18.03
N PRO A 160 16.95 9.91 19.15
CA PRO A 160 18.03 10.11 20.12
C PRO A 160 19.36 9.93 19.39
N SER A 161 20.27 10.89 19.52
CA SER A 161 21.64 10.72 19.05
C SER A 161 22.20 9.45 19.69
N ALA A 162 22.69 8.52 18.87
CA ALA A 162 23.41 7.33 19.35
C ALA A 162 24.62 7.84 20.15
N THR A 163 24.57 7.68 21.47
CA THR A 163 25.73 7.83 22.38
C THR A 163 26.58 6.58 22.30
#